data_1e93464c59b8c84afa8f9b5acd11f1f2
#
_entry.id   1e93464c59b8c84afa8f9b5acd11f1f2
#
_cell.length_a   1.000
_cell.length_b   1.000
_cell.length_c   1.000
_cell.angle_alpha   90.00
_cell.angle_beta   90.00
_cell.angle_gamma   90.00
#
_symmetry.space_group_name_H-M   'P 1'
#
loop_
_entity.id
_entity.type
_entity.pdbx_description
1 polymer ?
#
loop_
_entity_poly.entity_id
_entity_poly.type
_entity_poly.pdbx_seq_one_letter_code
_entity_poly.pdbx_strand_id
1 'polypeptide(L)'
;MSAEYTQLLDATIAHLETLKGRGVGWVPVRRETLSSITAPVPKSVPAIVARESPQILRSPMGVSAISSLQAEQAVVSPPLSTPKSPVQSEAARSRWSRAASVSPTTLSVPKLTTASRPLPPALSPEARSAAMAELRSQIFACSQCSHLAASRQSVVFGIGDIHAKILFVGEAPGAEEDQRGEPFVGMAGELLTKIITAMGLSRDSVFITNLVKCRPDTQGPASGNRKPSSDEMATCLPWLERQIDLVQPLVMVALGASAVEGLLGRGTAGISQLRGSWQTYRGIPLMPTYHPAYLLRNQALSEKRKVWEDMLQALERAGYPVSAKQRGYFLTRD
;
A
#
# COMPACT_ATOMS: atom_id res chain seq x y z
N MET A 1 -29.00 14.10 -34.88
CA MET A 1 -28.76 13.30 -33.65
C MET A 1 -30.08 12.65 -33.30
N SER A 2 -30.10 11.36 -32.92
CA SER A 2 -31.36 10.71 -32.54
C SER A 2 -31.87 11.27 -31.21
N ALA A 3 -33.19 11.27 -31.03
CA ALA A 3 -33.82 11.75 -29.78
C ALA A 3 -33.29 11.01 -28.55
N GLU A 4 -32.97 9.71 -28.69
CA GLU A 4 -32.33 8.90 -27.64
C GLU A 4 -30.95 9.38 -27.24
N TYR A 5 -30.14 9.84 -28.21
CA TYR A 5 -28.81 10.39 -27.91
C TYR A 5 -28.91 11.69 -27.12
N THR A 6 -29.84 12.58 -27.47
CA THR A 6 -30.08 13.82 -26.75
C THR A 6 -30.55 13.56 -25.33
N GLN A 7 -31.47 12.60 -25.14
CA GLN A 7 -31.96 12.22 -23.80
C GLN A 7 -30.85 11.63 -22.91
N LEU A 8 -29.95 10.80 -23.48
CA LEU A 8 -28.81 10.25 -22.74
C LEU A 8 -27.79 11.33 -22.35
N LEU A 9 -27.57 12.30 -23.23
CA LEU A 9 -26.68 13.43 -22.99
C LEU A 9 -27.22 14.30 -21.86
N ASP A 10 -28.51 14.67 -21.89
CA ASP A 10 -29.17 15.46 -20.87
C ASP A 10 -29.17 14.76 -19.51
N ALA A 11 -29.45 13.45 -19.47
CA ALA A 11 -29.36 12.66 -18.25
C ALA A 11 -27.93 12.62 -17.67
N THR A 12 -26.92 12.56 -18.53
CA THR A 12 -25.52 12.56 -18.12
C THR A 12 -25.12 13.93 -17.55
N ILE A 13 -25.54 15.03 -18.19
CA ILE A 13 -25.29 16.39 -17.70
C ILE A 13 -25.94 16.59 -16.33
N ALA A 14 -27.21 16.24 -16.17
CA ALA A 14 -27.92 16.35 -14.90
C ALA A 14 -27.26 15.55 -13.77
N HIS A 15 -26.75 14.34 -14.11
CA HIS A 15 -26.01 13.54 -13.15
C HIS A 15 -24.69 14.22 -12.70
N LEU A 16 -23.92 14.77 -13.65
CA LEU A 16 -22.67 15.48 -13.34
C LEU A 16 -22.93 16.75 -12.52
N GLU A 17 -24.00 17.49 -12.81
CA GLU A 17 -24.41 18.66 -12.01
C GLU A 17 -24.80 18.26 -10.58
N THR A 18 -25.50 17.15 -10.41
CA THR A 18 -25.81 16.60 -9.09
C THR A 18 -24.56 16.25 -8.31
N LEU A 19 -23.56 15.62 -8.94
CA LEU A 19 -22.28 15.30 -8.32
C LEU A 19 -21.52 16.57 -7.93
N LYS A 20 -21.51 17.58 -8.80
CA LYS A 20 -20.91 18.89 -8.52
C LYS A 20 -21.58 19.58 -7.32
N GLY A 21 -22.92 19.54 -7.23
CA GLY A 21 -23.67 20.06 -6.07
C GLY A 21 -23.35 19.34 -4.76
N ARG A 22 -22.91 18.07 -4.82
CA ARG A 22 -22.44 17.28 -3.68
C ARG A 22 -20.95 17.49 -3.35
N GLY A 23 -20.27 18.44 -4.00
CA GLY A 23 -18.88 18.75 -3.76
C GLY A 23 -17.86 17.82 -4.47
N VAL A 24 -18.32 16.97 -5.41
CA VAL A 24 -17.43 16.12 -6.21
C VAL A 24 -16.78 17.00 -7.28
N GLY A 25 -15.49 17.31 -7.11
CA GLY A 25 -14.74 18.21 -8.00
C GLY A 25 -14.22 17.53 -9.28
N TRP A 26 -14.23 16.22 -9.35
CA TRP A 26 -13.78 15.46 -10.52
C TRP A 26 -14.43 14.06 -10.57
N VAL A 27 -14.59 13.53 -11.77
CA VAL A 27 -15.10 12.17 -12.01
C VAL A 27 -14.07 11.41 -12.82
N PRO A 28 -13.61 10.21 -12.38
CA PRO A 28 -12.63 9.44 -13.13
C PRO A 28 -13.29 8.88 -14.41
N VAL A 29 -12.71 9.19 -15.55
CA VAL A 29 -13.12 8.65 -16.86
C VAL A 29 -11.99 7.81 -17.42
N ARG A 30 -12.30 6.61 -17.90
CA ARG A 30 -11.30 5.74 -18.54
C ARG A 30 -10.77 6.38 -19.83
N ARG A 31 -9.48 6.21 -20.08
CA ARG A 31 -8.82 6.79 -21.27
C ARG A 31 -9.44 6.30 -22.57
N GLU A 32 -9.88 5.04 -22.59
CA GLU A 32 -10.60 4.44 -23.72
C GLU A 32 -11.94 5.13 -23.99
N THR A 33 -12.66 5.53 -22.92
CA THR A 33 -13.92 6.27 -23.02
C THR A 33 -13.69 7.67 -23.58
N LEU A 34 -12.61 8.35 -23.16
CA LEU A 34 -12.25 9.68 -23.71
C LEU A 34 -11.87 9.59 -25.17
N SER A 35 -11.07 8.58 -25.58
CA SER A 35 -10.71 8.38 -26.98
C SER A 35 -11.90 8.02 -27.86
N SER A 36 -12.89 7.29 -27.34
CA SER A 36 -14.11 6.98 -28.08
C SER A 36 -15.04 8.18 -28.26
N ILE A 37 -15.03 9.15 -27.32
CA ILE A 37 -15.80 10.40 -27.43
C ILE A 37 -15.14 11.39 -28.40
N THR A 38 -13.81 11.39 -28.48
CA THR A 38 -13.04 12.30 -29.37
C THR A 38 -12.81 11.73 -30.75
N ALA A 39 -13.13 10.45 -31.02
CA ALA A 39 -13.02 9.86 -32.34
C ALA A 39 -14.06 10.44 -33.32
N PRO A 40 -13.70 10.73 -34.58
CA PRO A 40 -14.67 11.21 -35.55
C PRO A 40 -15.76 10.15 -35.80
N VAL A 41 -17.02 10.58 -35.74
CA VAL A 41 -18.19 9.71 -35.91
C VAL A 41 -18.13 9.06 -37.30
N PRO A 42 -18.13 7.72 -37.41
CA PRO A 42 -18.16 7.05 -38.73
C PRO A 42 -19.47 7.37 -39.44
N LYS A 43 -19.39 7.71 -40.73
CA LYS A 43 -20.51 8.14 -41.58
C LYS A 43 -21.54 7.05 -41.89
N SER A 44 -21.40 5.84 -41.39
CA SER A 44 -22.37 4.74 -41.55
C SER A 44 -22.42 3.88 -40.29
N VAL A 45 -23.56 3.87 -39.62
CA VAL A 45 -23.87 2.93 -38.52
C VAL A 45 -24.68 1.78 -39.14
N PRO A 46 -24.24 0.51 -39.10
CA PRO A 46 -25.11 -0.61 -39.44
C PRO A 46 -26.24 -0.71 -38.38
N ALA A 47 -27.47 -0.94 -38.85
CA ALA A 47 -28.64 -1.10 -37.99
C ALA A 47 -28.44 -2.25 -37.03
N ILE A 48 -28.45 -1.93 -35.75
CA ILE A 48 -28.44 -2.94 -34.67
C ILE A 48 -29.81 -3.55 -34.60
N VAL A 49 -29.91 -4.85 -34.94
CA VAL A 49 -31.09 -5.69 -34.74
C VAL A 49 -31.44 -5.70 -33.24
N ALA A 50 -32.63 -5.26 -32.93
CA ALA A 50 -33.16 -5.27 -31.58
C ALA A 50 -33.24 -6.71 -31.04
N ARG A 51 -32.45 -7.02 -30.02
CA ARG A 51 -32.58 -8.22 -29.20
C ARG A 51 -33.65 -7.96 -28.15
N GLU A 52 -34.68 -8.81 -28.17
CA GLU A 52 -35.79 -8.82 -27.24
C GLU A 52 -35.31 -8.84 -25.77
N SER A 53 -35.95 -8.00 -24.97
CA SER A 53 -35.77 -7.93 -23.52
C SER A 53 -36.45 -9.13 -22.83
N PRO A 54 -35.87 -9.75 -21.81
CA PRO A 54 -36.54 -10.74 -21.02
C PRO A 54 -37.66 -10.08 -20.18
N GLN A 55 -38.88 -10.60 -20.31
CA GLN A 55 -40.03 -10.21 -19.50
C GLN A 55 -39.81 -10.57 -18.03
N ILE A 56 -39.83 -9.55 -17.16
CA ILE A 56 -39.91 -9.75 -15.71
C ILE A 56 -41.36 -10.04 -15.35
N LEU A 57 -41.64 -11.28 -14.95
CA LEU A 57 -42.88 -11.71 -14.34
C LEU A 57 -43.11 -10.95 -13.03
N ARG A 58 -44.09 -10.07 -13.02
CA ARG A 58 -44.67 -9.51 -11.79
C ARG A 58 -45.75 -10.44 -11.28
N SER A 59 -45.60 -10.98 -10.09
CA SER A 59 -46.68 -11.58 -9.31
C SER A 59 -47.05 -10.64 -8.16
N PRO A 60 -48.34 -10.40 -7.91
CA PRO A 60 -48.80 -9.53 -6.83
C PRO A 60 -49.20 -10.38 -5.61
N MET A 61 -48.75 -10.01 -4.45
CA MET A 61 -49.29 -10.42 -3.15
C MET A 61 -49.00 -9.25 -2.19
N GLY A 62 -49.91 -8.52 -1.67
CA GLY A 62 -50.99 -8.93 -0.80
C GLY A 62 -50.72 -8.17 0.51
N VAL A 63 -51.40 -6.98 0.67
CA VAL A 63 -51.34 -6.14 1.87
C VAL A 63 -52.17 -6.84 2.96
N SER A 64 -51.62 -7.02 4.16
CA SER A 64 -52.42 -7.14 5.38
C SER A 64 -51.68 -6.55 6.57
N ALA A 65 -52.34 -5.57 7.14
CA ALA A 65 -52.03 -4.95 8.42
C ALA A 65 -52.34 -5.88 9.58
N ILE A 66 -51.73 -5.65 10.73
CA ILE A 66 -52.23 -5.68 12.13
C ILE A 66 -51.01 -5.39 13.02
N SER A 67 -50.90 -4.27 13.61
CA SER A 67 -51.35 -3.70 14.89
C SER A 67 -50.98 -4.49 16.16
N SER A 68 -50.41 -3.73 17.05
CA SER A 68 -50.44 -3.72 18.53
C SER A 68 -49.35 -4.41 19.35
N LEU A 69 -48.64 -3.56 20.06
CA LEU A 69 -48.43 -3.50 21.53
C LEU A 69 -47.72 -4.69 22.22
N GLN A 70 -46.55 -4.48 22.80
CA GLN A 70 -46.41 -4.27 24.26
C GLN A 70 -44.97 -4.08 24.68
N ALA A 71 -44.77 -3.09 25.53
CA ALA A 71 -43.54 -2.87 26.30
C ALA A 71 -43.48 -3.90 27.44
N GLU A 72 -42.28 -4.41 27.76
CA GLU A 72 -41.93 -4.73 29.16
C GLU A 72 -40.45 -4.97 29.36
N GLN A 73 -39.95 -4.22 30.27
CA GLN A 73 -39.03 -4.50 31.39
C GLN A 73 -37.53 -4.69 31.15
N ALA A 74 -36.87 -3.68 31.65
CA ALA A 74 -35.46 -3.65 31.98
C ALA A 74 -35.11 -4.70 33.07
N VAL A 75 -34.12 -5.54 32.82
CA VAL A 75 -33.46 -6.34 33.86
C VAL A 75 -32.08 -5.74 34.13
N VAL A 76 -32.00 -5.19 35.33
CA VAL A 76 -30.77 -4.67 35.95
C VAL A 76 -29.91 -5.86 36.40
N SER A 77 -28.68 -5.94 35.93
CA SER A 77 -27.66 -6.87 36.44
C SER A 77 -26.80 -6.17 37.48
N PRO A 78 -26.44 -6.83 38.59
CA PRO A 78 -25.69 -6.23 39.70
C PRO A 78 -24.17 -6.18 39.40
N PRO A 79 -23.40 -5.33 40.14
CA PRO A 79 -21.97 -5.12 39.90
C PRO A 79 -21.12 -6.25 40.46
N LEU A 80 -20.15 -6.71 39.67
CA LEU A 80 -19.11 -7.65 40.12
C LEU A 80 -18.08 -6.96 41.01
N SER A 81 -17.93 -7.51 42.17
CA SER A 81 -16.95 -7.17 43.19
C SER A 81 -15.53 -7.56 42.81
N THR A 82 -14.59 -6.66 43.07
CA THR A 82 -13.14 -6.85 42.99
C THR A 82 -12.64 -7.82 44.10
N PRO A 83 -11.73 -8.76 43.80
CA PRO A 83 -11.01 -9.47 44.85
C PRO A 83 -9.73 -8.73 45.24
N LYS A 84 -9.59 -8.56 46.54
CA LYS A 84 -8.42 -8.05 47.26
C LYS A 84 -7.25 -9.05 47.19
N SER A 85 -6.04 -8.51 47.06
CA SER A 85 -4.77 -9.24 47.21
C SER A 85 -4.59 -9.80 48.62
N PRO A 86 -3.96 -10.95 48.78
CA PRO A 86 -3.36 -11.32 50.04
C PRO A 86 -1.82 -11.24 50.02
N VAL A 87 -1.39 -10.58 51.03
CA VAL A 87 -0.16 -10.51 51.80
C VAL A 87 0.83 -11.70 51.68
N GLN A 88 2.09 -11.29 51.65
CA GLN A 88 3.34 -12.03 51.72
C GLN A 88 3.37 -13.16 52.77
N SER A 89 4.01 -14.29 52.39
CA SER A 89 4.69 -15.13 53.37
C SER A 89 6.09 -15.52 52.83
N GLU A 90 7.10 -14.99 53.51
CA GLU A 90 8.48 -15.47 53.49
C GLU A 90 8.54 -16.92 54.01
N ALA A 91 8.81 -17.89 53.20
CA ALA A 91 9.46 -19.14 53.55
C ALA A 91 9.61 -20.08 52.36
N ALA A 92 10.60 -19.88 51.51
CA ALA A 92 11.21 -20.92 50.65
C ALA A 92 12.50 -20.44 49.99
N ARG A 93 13.41 -19.84 50.76
CA ARG A 93 14.82 -19.78 50.36
C ARG A 93 15.55 -20.93 51.02
N SER A 94 15.75 -22.01 50.32
CA SER A 94 16.90 -22.93 50.43
C SER A 94 16.57 -24.26 49.77
N ARG A 95 17.03 -24.45 48.57
CA ARG A 95 17.45 -25.74 47.98
C ARG A 95 17.51 -25.67 46.47
N TRP A 96 18.47 -24.90 45.93
CA TRP A 96 18.95 -25.14 44.59
C TRP A 96 20.40 -24.62 44.50
N SER A 97 21.29 -25.30 45.20
CA SER A 97 22.73 -25.20 44.99
C SER A 97 23.23 -26.61 44.63
N ARG A 98 23.39 -26.84 43.40
CA ARG A 98 24.33 -27.71 42.69
C ARG A 98 23.70 -28.21 41.38
N ALA A 99 23.91 -27.43 40.33
CA ALA A 99 23.90 -27.98 39.00
C ALA A 99 25.09 -27.41 38.24
N ALA A 100 25.85 -28.32 37.66
CA ALA A 100 27.15 -28.15 37.05
C ALA A 100 27.22 -26.99 36.06
N SER A 101 28.34 -26.28 36.04
CA SER A 101 28.78 -25.34 35.04
C SER A 101 28.88 -26.08 33.67
N VAL A 102 27.81 -26.04 32.89
CA VAL A 102 27.87 -26.27 31.46
C VAL A 102 28.12 -24.92 30.81
N SER A 103 29.30 -24.71 30.32
CA SER A 103 29.65 -23.54 29.48
C SER A 103 28.64 -23.45 28.34
N PRO A 104 28.00 -22.28 28.10
CA PRO A 104 27.17 -22.11 26.95
C PRO A 104 28.08 -22.16 25.71
N THR A 105 28.05 -23.28 25.01
CA THR A 105 28.52 -23.33 23.62
C THR A 105 27.69 -22.27 22.89
N THR A 106 28.31 -21.15 22.62
CA THR A 106 27.80 -20.12 21.71
C THR A 106 27.60 -20.76 20.37
N LEU A 107 26.40 -21.28 20.12
CA LEU A 107 25.92 -21.47 18.78
C LEU A 107 25.87 -20.07 18.16
N SER A 108 26.93 -19.71 17.48
CA SER A 108 26.93 -18.56 16.58
C SER A 108 25.85 -18.82 15.56
N VAL A 109 24.69 -18.21 15.80
CA VAL A 109 23.66 -18.03 14.77
C VAL A 109 24.42 -17.39 13.60
N PRO A 110 24.48 -18.02 12.42
CA PRO A 110 25.11 -17.41 11.28
C PRO A 110 24.41 -16.08 11.09
N LYS A 111 25.14 -14.99 11.28
CA LYS A 111 24.76 -13.66 10.84
C LYS A 111 24.46 -13.86 9.37
N LEU A 112 23.16 -13.87 8.99
CA LEU A 112 22.76 -13.86 7.61
C LEU A 112 23.27 -12.52 7.06
N THR A 113 24.55 -12.49 6.69
CA THR A 113 25.05 -11.54 5.74
C THR A 113 24.23 -11.87 4.49
N THR A 114 23.19 -11.09 4.23
CA THR A 114 22.69 -10.91 2.88
C THR A 114 23.89 -10.41 2.08
N ALA A 115 24.73 -11.36 1.64
CA ALA A 115 25.71 -11.10 0.62
C ALA A 115 24.88 -10.65 -0.57
N SER A 116 24.79 -9.34 -0.73
CA SER A 116 23.92 -8.71 -1.70
C SER A 116 24.39 -9.18 -3.06
N ARG A 117 23.62 -10.11 -3.65
CA ARG A 117 23.85 -10.51 -5.04
C ARG A 117 23.90 -9.22 -5.88
N PRO A 118 24.96 -8.96 -6.63
CA PRO A 118 25.06 -7.76 -7.46
C PRO A 118 23.91 -7.73 -8.46
N LEU A 119 23.59 -6.54 -8.95
CA LEU A 119 22.58 -6.39 -9.99
C LEU A 119 23.03 -7.13 -11.26
N PRO A 120 22.11 -7.78 -11.98
CA PRO A 120 22.41 -8.39 -13.28
C PRO A 120 22.74 -7.29 -14.32
N PRO A 121 23.36 -7.65 -15.46
CA PRO A 121 23.52 -6.73 -16.58
C PRO A 121 22.18 -6.14 -17.02
N ALA A 122 22.20 -4.88 -17.45
CA ALA A 122 21.00 -4.19 -17.92
C ALA A 122 20.45 -4.87 -19.19
N LEU A 123 19.14 -5.05 -19.24
CA LEU A 123 18.43 -5.55 -20.41
C LEU A 123 18.13 -4.41 -21.39
N SER A 124 17.91 -4.76 -22.69
CA SER A 124 17.31 -3.80 -23.61
C SER A 124 15.91 -3.38 -23.14
N PRO A 125 15.39 -2.22 -23.55
CA PRO A 125 14.05 -1.77 -23.16
C PRO A 125 12.96 -2.79 -23.47
N GLU A 126 13.01 -3.45 -24.62
CA GLU A 126 12.05 -4.46 -25.06
C GLU A 126 12.14 -5.73 -24.21
N ALA A 127 13.36 -6.23 -23.98
CA ALA A 127 13.60 -7.39 -23.14
C ALA A 127 13.20 -7.13 -21.68
N ARG A 128 13.43 -5.90 -21.17
CA ARG A 128 12.99 -5.49 -19.84
C ARG A 128 11.47 -5.48 -19.73
N SER A 129 10.78 -4.94 -20.73
CA SER A 129 9.30 -4.90 -20.75
C SER A 129 8.71 -6.31 -20.79
N ALA A 130 9.26 -7.20 -21.62
CA ALA A 130 8.83 -8.60 -21.68
C ALA A 130 9.09 -9.33 -20.37
N ALA A 131 10.27 -9.17 -19.77
CA ALA A 131 10.62 -9.78 -18.47
C ALA A 131 9.75 -9.26 -17.32
N MET A 132 9.37 -7.98 -17.35
CA MET A 132 8.48 -7.39 -16.33
C MET A 132 7.05 -7.93 -16.49
N ALA A 133 6.56 -8.12 -17.69
CA ALA A 133 5.26 -8.73 -17.95
C ALA A 133 5.21 -10.19 -17.48
N GLU A 134 6.27 -10.96 -17.77
CA GLU A 134 6.40 -12.33 -17.29
C GLU A 134 6.48 -12.40 -15.76
N LEU A 135 7.29 -11.53 -15.12
CA LEU A 135 7.38 -11.43 -13.67
C LEU A 135 6.00 -11.11 -13.06
N ARG A 136 5.27 -10.20 -13.67
CA ARG A 136 3.91 -9.83 -13.25
C ARG A 136 2.99 -11.06 -13.27
N SER A 137 2.99 -11.82 -14.36
CA SER A 137 2.19 -13.05 -14.48
C SER A 137 2.50 -14.05 -13.36
N GLN A 138 3.79 -14.28 -13.07
CA GLN A 138 4.23 -15.20 -12.02
C GLN A 138 3.81 -14.72 -10.62
N ILE A 139 3.91 -13.43 -10.33
CA ILE A 139 3.50 -12.85 -9.04
C ILE A 139 1.98 -12.95 -8.85
N PHE A 140 1.19 -12.73 -9.90
CA PHE A 140 -0.26 -12.88 -9.81
C PHE A 140 -0.70 -14.34 -9.53
N ALA A 141 0.06 -15.32 -10.01
CA ALA A 141 -0.17 -16.73 -9.75
C ALA A 141 0.40 -17.21 -8.40
N CYS A 142 1.13 -16.36 -7.65
CA CYS A 142 1.80 -16.75 -6.41
C CYS A 142 0.81 -17.12 -5.30
N SER A 143 1.04 -18.27 -4.65
CA SER A 143 0.28 -18.75 -3.49
C SER A 143 1.18 -19.21 -2.32
N GLN A 144 2.45 -18.75 -2.28
CA GLN A 144 3.44 -19.19 -1.28
C GLN A 144 3.01 -18.88 0.16
N CYS A 145 2.33 -17.74 0.40
CA CYS A 145 1.70 -17.40 1.67
C CYS A 145 0.23 -17.83 1.62
N SER A 146 -0.09 -19.11 1.86
CA SER A 146 -1.43 -19.67 1.67
C SER A 146 -2.53 -18.92 2.39
N HIS A 147 -2.28 -18.45 3.63
CA HIS A 147 -3.21 -17.69 4.43
C HIS A 147 -3.47 -16.29 3.82
N LEU A 148 -2.45 -15.58 3.28
CA LEU A 148 -2.64 -14.32 2.59
C LEU A 148 -3.29 -14.52 1.22
N ALA A 149 -2.96 -15.60 0.53
CA ALA A 149 -3.55 -15.93 -0.75
C ALA A 149 -5.06 -16.27 -0.64
N ALA A 150 -5.48 -16.82 0.51
CA ALA A 150 -6.88 -17.11 0.79
C ALA A 150 -7.72 -15.87 1.17
N SER A 151 -7.10 -14.85 1.77
CA SER A 151 -7.81 -13.66 2.27
C SER A 151 -7.73 -12.45 1.35
N ARG A 152 -6.69 -12.34 0.51
CA ARG A 152 -6.51 -11.18 -0.40
C ARG A 152 -7.61 -11.12 -1.46
N GLN A 153 -8.01 -9.92 -1.84
CA GLN A 153 -8.85 -9.67 -3.00
C GLN A 153 -8.01 -9.59 -4.28
N SER A 154 -6.82 -9.00 -4.19
CA SER A 154 -5.90 -8.89 -5.31
C SER A 154 -4.44 -8.99 -4.90
N VAL A 155 -3.58 -9.21 -5.89
CA VAL A 155 -2.14 -9.08 -5.74
C VAL A 155 -1.72 -7.67 -6.16
N VAL A 156 -1.00 -6.96 -5.28
CA VAL A 156 -0.51 -5.61 -5.55
C VAL A 156 0.92 -5.69 -6.07
N PHE A 157 1.07 -5.68 -7.38
CA PHE A 157 2.36 -5.84 -8.04
C PHE A 157 3.28 -4.64 -7.85
N GLY A 158 2.81 -3.47 -8.14
CA GLY A 158 3.54 -2.22 -8.27
C GLY A 158 3.07 -1.44 -9.49
N ILE A 159 3.41 -0.15 -9.56
CA ILE A 159 3.04 0.74 -10.67
C ILE A 159 4.16 1.72 -10.98
N GLY A 160 4.11 2.30 -12.16
CA GLY A 160 5.01 3.36 -12.61
C GLY A 160 5.96 2.92 -13.71
N ASP A 161 7.01 3.70 -13.92
CA ASP A 161 7.99 3.48 -14.98
C ASP A 161 8.97 2.36 -14.62
N ILE A 162 9.05 1.35 -15.45
CA ILE A 162 10.04 0.27 -15.33
C ILE A 162 11.49 0.74 -15.60
N HIS A 163 11.68 1.97 -16.07
CA HIS A 163 12.96 2.65 -16.26
C HIS A 163 13.19 3.78 -15.25
N ALA A 164 12.39 3.81 -14.16
CA ALA A 164 12.44 4.86 -13.15
C ALA A 164 13.80 4.95 -12.48
N LYS A 165 14.29 6.19 -12.32
CA LYS A 165 15.50 6.46 -11.53
C LYS A 165 15.27 6.31 -10.02
N ILE A 166 14.04 6.49 -9.55
CA ILE A 166 13.68 6.37 -8.13
C ILE A 166 12.63 5.28 -7.97
N LEU A 167 12.90 4.34 -7.05
CA LEU A 167 12.00 3.26 -6.68
C LEU A 167 11.58 3.44 -5.21
N PHE A 168 10.28 3.54 -4.96
CA PHE A 168 9.70 3.58 -3.62
C PHE A 168 9.26 2.18 -3.18
N VAL A 169 9.68 1.78 -1.98
CA VAL A 169 9.33 0.49 -1.38
C VAL A 169 8.58 0.73 -0.08
N GLY A 170 7.31 0.32 -0.05
CA GLY A 170 6.50 0.28 1.17
C GLY A 170 6.54 -1.08 1.87
N GLU A 171 5.71 -1.22 2.91
CA GLU A 171 5.60 -2.43 3.72
C GLU A 171 4.77 -3.51 3.01
N ALA A 172 3.49 -3.27 2.85
CA ALA A 172 2.49 -4.20 2.31
C ALA A 172 1.22 -3.44 1.89
N PRO A 173 0.33 -4.04 1.10
CA PRO A 173 -0.96 -3.44 0.77
C PRO A 173 -1.86 -3.28 1.99
N GLY A 174 -2.59 -2.17 2.04
CA GLY A 174 -3.74 -1.97 2.91
C GLY A 174 -5.05 -2.46 2.26
N ALA A 175 -6.19 -2.16 2.90
CA ALA A 175 -7.50 -2.60 2.40
C ALA A 175 -7.86 -1.99 1.05
N GLU A 176 -7.58 -0.71 0.84
CA GLU A 176 -7.87 -0.03 -0.42
C GLU A 176 -6.95 -0.50 -1.55
N GLU A 177 -5.67 -0.76 -1.24
CA GLU A 177 -4.71 -1.33 -2.17
C GLU A 177 -5.10 -2.75 -2.60
N ASP A 178 -5.55 -3.58 -1.65
CA ASP A 178 -6.00 -4.93 -1.90
C ASP A 178 -7.25 -4.95 -2.79
N GLN A 179 -8.17 -4.00 -2.56
CA GLN A 179 -9.39 -3.86 -3.38
C GLN A 179 -9.08 -3.39 -4.81
N ARG A 180 -8.13 -2.44 -4.99
CA ARG A 180 -7.84 -1.84 -6.29
C ARG A 180 -6.74 -2.58 -7.07
N GLY A 181 -5.91 -3.39 -6.39
CA GLY A 181 -4.75 -4.04 -7.01
C GLY A 181 -3.57 -3.11 -7.27
N GLU A 182 -3.57 -1.89 -6.70
CA GLU A 182 -2.54 -0.88 -6.91
C GLU A 182 -1.93 -0.43 -5.58
N PRO A 183 -0.60 -0.18 -5.51
CA PRO A 183 0.05 0.26 -4.27
C PRO A 183 -0.24 1.73 -3.98
N PHE A 184 -0.37 2.07 -2.70
CA PHE A 184 -0.51 3.44 -2.23
C PHE A 184 -1.67 4.20 -2.89
N VAL A 185 -2.88 3.69 -2.76
CA VAL A 185 -4.13 4.31 -3.26
C VAL A 185 -5.03 4.84 -2.14
N GLY A 186 -4.81 4.45 -0.88
CA GLY A 186 -5.48 4.99 0.29
C GLY A 186 -4.88 6.33 0.75
N MET A 187 -5.32 6.83 1.91
CA MET A 187 -4.88 8.12 2.46
C MET A 187 -3.35 8.28 2.54
N ALA A 188 -2.63 7.22 2.91
CA ALA A 188 -1.16 7.22 2.91
C ALA A 188 -0.59 7.35 1.49
N GLY A 189 -1.26 6.74 0.52
CA GLY A 189 -0.92 6.82 -0.90
C GLY A 189 -1.18 8.20 -1.51
N GLU A 190 -2.28 8.84 -1.14
CA GLU A 190 -2.54 10.22 -1.54
C GLU A 190 -1.45 11.17 -1.03
N LEU A 191 -1.00 10.98 0.22
CA LEU A 191 0.09 11.77 0.76
C LEU A 191 1.41 11.48 0.03
N LEU A 192 1.72 10.21 -0.28
CA LEU A 192 2.88 9.86 -1.11
C LEU A 192 2.80 10.52 -2.48
N THR A 193 1.64 10.53 -3.11
CA THR A 193 1.42 11.21 -4.40
C THR A 193 1.71 12.71 -4.29
N LYS A 194 1.26 13.39 -3.22
CA LYS A 194 1.57 14.81 -2.97
C LYS A 194 3.08 15.03 -2.78
N ILE A 195 3.78 14.13 -2.08
CA ILE A 195 5.24 14.18 -1.91
C ILE A 195 5.93 14.05 -3.27
N ILE A 196 5.59 13.04 -4.07
CA ILE A 196 6.15 12.81 -5.41
C ILE A 196 5.89 14.03 -6.32
N THR A 197 4.68 14.60 -6.29
CA THR A 197 4.36 15.82 -7.05
C THR A 197 5.20 17.01 -6.59
N ALA A 198 5.41 17.18 -5.28
CA ALA A 198 6.28 18.23 -4.74
C ALA A 198 7.75 18.04 -5.12
N MET A 199 8.19 16.79 -5.34
CA MET A 199 9.50 16.47 -5.93
C MET A 199 9.63 16.90 -7.40
N GLY A 200 8.54 17.28 -8.06
CA GLY A 200 8.49 17.60 -9.49
C GLY A 200 8.34 16.34 -10.36
N LEU A 201 7.93 15.23 -9.78
CA LEU A 201 7.73 13.94 -10.42
C LEU A 201 6.25 13.54 -10.43
N SER A 202 5.91 12.45 -11.12
CA SER A 202 4.59 11.84 -11.12
C SER A 202 4.68 10.37 -10.71
N ARG A 203 3.54 9.76 -10.36
CA ARG A 203 3.48 8.31 -10.10
C ARG A 203 3.93 7.48 -11.32
N ASP A 204 3.75 8.02 -12.53
CA ASP A 204 4.14 7.38 -13.79
C ASP A 204 5.64 7.53 -14.10
N SER A 205 6.37 8.45 -13.44
CA SER A 205 7.81 8.68 -13.66
C SER A 205 8.72 8.03 -12.61
N VAL A 206 8.13 7.42 -11.59
CA VAL A 206 8.80 6.65 -10.53
C VAL A 206 8.27 5.22 -10.55
N PHE A 207 8.91 4.30 -9.84
CA PHE A 207 8.33 2.97 -9.61
C PHE A 207 7.94 2.84 -8.14
N ILE A 208 6.69 2.43 -7.88
CA ILE A 208 6.14 2.32 -6.52
C ILE A 208 5.70 0.88 -6.30
N THR A 209 6.20 0.27 -5.23
CA THR A 209 5.85 -1.11 -4.87
C THR A 209 5.93 -1.31 -3.36
N ASN A 210 5.62 -2.52 -2.90
CA ASN A 210 5.74 -2.94 -1.51
C ASN A 210 6.68 -4.15 -1.39
N LEU A 211 7.21 -4.36 -0.19
CA LEU A 211 7.97 -5.55 0.16
C LEU A 211 7.09 -6.81 0.02
N VAL A 212 5.88 -6.79 0.61
CA VAL A 212 4.89 -7.87 0.49
C VAL A 212 3.82 -7.48 -0.54
N LYS A 213 3.44 -8.43 -1.40
CA LYS A 213 2.50 -8.18 -2.51
C LYS A 213 1.04 -8.47 -2.18
N CYS A 214 0.78 -9.07 -1.04
CA CYS A 214 -0.55 -9.44 -0.56
C CYS A 214 -0.83 -8.70 0.75
N ARG A 215 -2.09 -8.37 1.01
CA ARG A 215 -2.48 -7.69 2.25
C ARG A 215 -2.34 -8.63 3.45
N PRO A 216 -1.53 -8.28 4.47
CA PRO A 216 -1.55 -8.96 5.75
C PRO A 216 -2.70 -8.40 6.58
N ASP A 217 -3.81 -9.13 6.64
CA ASP A 217 -4.99 -8.75 7.39
C ASP A 217 -5.06 -9.46 8.76
N THR A 218 -5.84 -8.90 9.67
CA THR A 218 -6.29 -9.60 10.86
C THR A 218 -7.57 -10.35 10.48
N GLN A 219 -7.55 -11.68 10.60
CA GLN A 219 -8.74 -12.50 10.31
C GLN A 219 -9.86 -12.20 11.32
N GLY A 220 -11.12 -12.23 10.84
CA GLY A 220 -12.31 -12.09 11.67
C GLY A 220 -13.10 -10.78 11.49
N PRO A 221 -14.14 -10.56 12.33
CA PRO A 221 -15.09 -9.44 12.18
C PRO A 221 -14.43 -8.05 12.30
N ALA A 222 -13.29 -7.94 12.98
CA ALA A 222 -12.49 -6.73 13.10
C ALA A 222 -11.31 -6.73 12.12
N SER A 223 -11.56 -7.12 10.86
CA SER A 223 -10.52 -7.15 9.82
C SER A 223 -9.79 -5.81 9.72
N GLY A 224 -8.50 -5.80 10.01
CA GLY A 224 -7.62 -4.63 9.97
C GLY A 224 -6.30 -4.95 9.28
N ASN A 225 -5.52 -3.91 9.03
CA ASN A 225 -4.16 -4.08 8.53
C ASN A 225 -3.23 -4.40 9.70
N ARG A 226 -2.41 -5.44 9.57
CA ARG A 226 -1.33 -5.76 10.49
C ARG A 226 0.03 -5.62 9.80
N LYS A 227 1.08 -5.52 10.60
CA LYS A 227 2.45 -5.64 10.07
C LYS A 227 2.63 -7.06 9.49
N PRO A 228 3.27 -7.21 8.33
CA PRO A 228 3.65 -8.54 7.83
C PRO A 228 4.61 -9.23 8.78
N SER A 229 4.48 -10.54 8.89
CA SER A 229 5.42 -11.35 9.64
C SER A 229 6.78 -11.41 8.91
N SER A 230 7.82 -11.82 9.65
CA SER A 230 9.14 -11.98 9.04
C SER A 230 9.17 -13.05 7.98
N ASP A 231 8.38 -14.11 8.15
CA ASP A 231 8.30 -15.21 7.18
C ASP A 231 7.57 -14.75 5.91
N GLU A 232 6.50 -13.94 6.05
CA GLU A 232 5.82 -13.31 4.91
C GLU A 232 6.76 -12.37 4.16
N MET A 233 7.54 -11.56 4.88
CA MET A 233 8.53 -10.68 4.27
C MET A 233 9.63 -11.48 3.54
N ALA A 234 10.20 -12.48 4.18
CA ALA A 234 11.25 -13.32 3.61
C ALA A 234 10.74 -14.10 2.38
N THR A 235 9.52 -14.64 2.44
CA THR A 235 8.88 -15.37 1.34
C THR A 235 8.61 -14.46 0.14
N CYS A 236 8.23 -13.20 0.37
CA CYS A 236 7.87 -12.27 -0.69
C CYS A 236 9.06 -11.46 -1.24
N LEU A 237 10.15 -11.32 -0.48
CA LEU A 237 11.35 -10.55 -0.86
C LEU A 237 11.92 -10.93 -2.23
N PRO A 238 12.02 -12.23 -2.63
CA PRO A 238 12.54 -12.58 -3.95
C PRO A 238 11.77 -11.95 -5.12
N TRP A 239 10.48 -11.70 -4.97
CA TRP A 239 9.68 -11.00 -5.97
C TRP A 239 10.06 -9.53 -6.09
N LEU A 240 10.30 -8.85 -4.97
CA LEU A 240 10.79 -7.48 -4.96
C LEU A 240 12.20 -7.40 -5.54
N GLU A 241 13.08 -8.34 -5.22
CA GLU A 241 14.44 -8.38 -5.77
C GLU A 241 14.45 -8.50 -7.29
N ARG A 242 13.56 -9.33 -7.85
CA ARG A 242 13.40 -9.43 -9.31
C ARG A 242 12.86 -8.14 -9.92
N GLN A 243 11.96 -7.42 -9.24
CA GLN A 243 11.54 -6.09 -9.69
C GLN A 243 12.69 -5.10 -9.69
N ILE A 244 13.52 -5.11 -8.63
CA ILE A 244 14.72 -4.26 -8.54
C ILE A 244 15.72 -4.62 -9.64
N ASP A 245 15.92 -5.91 -9.94
CA ASP A 245 16.77 -6.39 -11.04
C ASP A 245 16.33 -5.87 -12.40
N LEU A 246 15.03 -5.72 -12.62
CA LEU A 246 14.47 -5.22 -13.87
C LEU A 246 14.44 -3.69 -13.94
N VAL A 247 14.05 -3.01 -12.86
CA VAL A 247 13.98 -1.54 -12.83
C VAL A 247 15.38 -0.93 -12.80
N GLN A 248 16.31 -1.47 -12.02
CA GLN A 248 17.67 -0.96 -11.81
C GLN A 248 17.68 0.54 -11.48
N PRO A 249 16.99 0.96 -10.42
CA PRO A 249 16.89 2.37 -10.08
C PRO A 249 18.25 2.93 -9.63
N LEU A 250 18.46 4.24 -9.80
CA LEU A 250 19.64 4.93 -9.27
C LEU A 250 19.53 5.11 -7.75
N VAL A 251 18.31 5.19 -7.23
CA VAL A 251 18.00 5.40 -5.81
C VAL A 251 16.77 4.60 -5.42
N MET A 252 16.83 3.97 -4.26
CA MET A 252 15.69 3.38 -3.58
C MET A 252 15.29 4.23 -2.38
N VAL A 253 13.99 4.36 -2.12
CA VAL A 253 13.43 5.01 -0.92
C VAL A 253 12.59 3.99 -0.17
N ALA A 254 13.02 3.63 1.06
CA ALA A 254 12.28 2.70 1.92
C ALA A 254 11.33 3.47 2.84
N LEU A 255 10.04 3.23 2.70
CA LEU A 255 8.96 3.92 3.41
C LEU A 255 8.58 3.18 4.69
N GLY A 256 9.15 3.61 5.81
CA GLY A 256 8.85 3.09 7.15
C GLY A 256 9.75 1.94 7.62
N ALA A 257 9.61 1.61 8.90
CA ALA A 257 10.47 0.65 9.58
C ALA A 257 10.41 -0.77 8.99
N SER A 258 9.22 -1.25 8.61
CA SER A 258 9.06 -2.60 8.09
C SER A 258 9.69 -2.79 6.71
N ALA A 259 9.60 -1.76 5.84
CA ALA A 259 10.30 -1.80 4.55
C ALA A 259 11.83 -1.83 4.74
N VAL A 260 12.33 -1.03 5.69
CA VAL A 260 13.77 -1.01 6.04
C VAL A 260 14.21 -2.35 6.63
N GLU A 261 13.43 -2.91 7.58
CA GLU A 261 13.71 -4.22 8.19
C GLU A 261 13.73 -5.35 7.15
N GLY A 262 12.79 -5.33 6.22
CA GLY A 262 12.73 -6.34 5.16
C GLY A 262 13.89 -6.27 4.17
N LEU A 263 14.40 -5.06 3.88
CA LEU A 263 15.52 -4.86 2.96
C LEU A 263 16.88 -5.05 3.65
N LEU A 264 17.07 -4.50 4.85
CA LEU A 264 18.36 -4.49 5.54
C LEU A 264 18.52 -5.62 6.58
N GLY A 265 17.46 -6.36 6.85
CA GLY A 265 17.44 -7.47 7.79
C GLY A 265 17.02 -7.07 9.21
N ARG A 266 16.74 -8.08 10.04
CA ARG A 266 16.40 -7.91 11.46
C ARG A 266 17.58 -7.38 12.26
N GLY A 267 17.29 -6.58 13.28
CA GLY A 267 18.30 -6.00 14.16
C GLY A 267 18.92 -4.70 13.62
N THR A 268 18.41 -4.18 12.49
CA THR A 268 18.74 -2.83 12.06
C THR A 268 18.24 -1.81 13.10
N ALA A 269 18.95 -0.70 13.21
CA ALA A 269 18.56 0.43 14.05
C ALA A 269 17.15 0.91 13.71
N GLY A 270 16.47 1.54 14.66
CA GLY A 270 15.12 2.08 14.44
C GLY A 270 15.08 3.13 13.32
N ILE A 271 13.93 3.25 12.67
CA ILE A 271 13.75 4.19 11.54
C ILE A 271 14.13 5.63 11.89
N SER A 272 13.93 6.05 13.12
CA SER A 272 14.30 7.40 13.58
C SER A 272 15.81 7.64 13.59
N GLN A 273 16.62 6.60 13.69
CA GLN A 273 18.09 6.67 13.63
C GLN A 273 18.62 6.50 12.21
N LEU A 274 17.93 5.71 11.38
CA LEU A 274 18.36 5.40 10.01
C LEU A 274 17.93 6.44 9.00
N ARG A 275 16.77 7.10 9.22
CA ARG A 275 16.27 8.11 8.28
C ARG A 275 17.29 9.25 8.09
N GLY A 276 17.34 9.77 6.90
CA GLY A 276 18.28 10.84 6.54
C GLY A 276 19.72 10.38 6.36
N SER A 277 20.02 9.10 6.57
CA SER A 277 21.34 8.52 6.39
C SER A 277 21.31 7.45 5.31
N TRP A 278 22.18 7.60 4.32
CA TRP A 278 22.26 6.65 3.22
C TRP A 278 22.66 5.26 3.70
N GLN A 279 21.90 4.29 3.24
CA GLN A 279 22.19 2.87 3.33
C GLN A 279 22.50 2.34 1.93
N THR A 280 22.83 1.07 1.82
CA THR A 280 23.06 0.41 0.53
C THR A 280 22.30 -0.92 0.50
N TYR A 281 21.57 -1.15 -0.56
CA TYR A 281 20.92 -2.44 -0.83
C TYR A 281 21.32 -2.94 -2.22
N ARG A 282 22.04 -4.06 -2.28
CA ARG A 282 22.52 -4.65 -3.54
C ARG A 282 23.30 -3.67 -4.44
N GLY A 283 24.09 -2.80 -3.83
CA GLY A 283 24.87 -1.77 -4.52
C GLY A 283 24.10 -0.49 -4.87
N ILE A 284 22.76 -0.46 -4.66
CA ILE A 284 21.93 0.71 -4.90
C ILE A 284 21.86 1.55 -3.63
N PRO A 285 22.05 2.89 -3.70
CA PRO A 285 21.80 3.79 -2.59
C PRO A 285 20.34 3.70 -2.12
N LEU A 286 20.14 3.46 -0.82
CA LEU A 286 18.86 3.33 -0.17
C LEU A 286 18.67 4.45 0.86
N MET A 287 17.61 5.23 0.71
CA MET A 287 17.19 6.26 1.67
C MET A 287 16.04 5.75 2.54
N PRO A 288 16.29 5.42 3.81
CA PRO A 288 15.22 5.18 4.78
C PRO A 288 14.49 6.48 5.11
N THR A 289 13.16 6.44 5.17
CA THR A 289 12.35 7.57 5.61
C THR A 289 11.09 7.11 6.34
N TYR A 290 10.36 8.02 6.97
CA TYR A 290 9.09 7.68 7.61
C TYR A 290 8.03 7.26 6.58
N HIS A 291 7.18 6.32 6.98
CA HIS A 291 6.02 5.93 6.17
C HIS A 291 5.02 7.09 6.09
N PRO A 292 4.37 7.36 4.95
CA PRO A 292 3.39 8.45 4.84
C PRO A 292 2.27 8.39 5.90
N ALA A 293 1.82 7.21 6.30
CA ALA A 293 0.85 7.02 7.37
C ALA A 293 1.32 7.58 8.74
N TYR A 294 2.63 7.67 8.98
CA TYR A 294 3.16 8.33 10.18
C TYR A 294 2.86 9.83 10.16
N LEU A 295 3.06 10.49 9.01
CA LEU A 295 2.79 11.92 8.86
C LEU A 295 1.29 12.25 8.90
N LEU A 296 0.40 11.30 8.60
CA LEU A 296 -1.05 11.48 8.79
C LEU A 296 -1.41 11.56 10.27
N ARG A 297 -0.71 10.81 11.12
CA ARG A 297 -0.90 10.81 12.58
C ARG A 297 -0.11 11.92 13.27
N ASN A 298 1.06 12.29 12.74
CA ASN A 298 1.92 13.34 13.27
C ASN A 298 2.17 14.40 12.20
N GLN A 299 1.38 15.48 12.25
CA GLN A 299 1.38 16.54 11.25
C GLN A 299 2.32 17.70 11.57
N ALA A 300 3.19 17.57 12.59
CA ALA A 300 4.17 18.59 12.93
C ALA A 300 5.04 18.97 11.73
N LEU A 301 5.28 20.26 11.54
CA LEU A 301 6.11 20.78 10.44
C LEU A 301 7.51 20.19 10.47
N SER A 302 8.08 19.99 11.66
CA SER A 302 9.38 19.34 11.84
C SER A 302 9.42 17.92 11.27
N GLU A 303 8.35 17.12 11.46
CA GLU A 303 8.30 15.76 10.91
C GLU A 303 8.12 15.75 9.39
N LYS A 304 7.31 16.67 8.87
CA LYS A 304 7.20 16.90 7.42
C LYS A 304 8.52 17.34 6.83
N ARG A 305 9.25 18.23 7.51
CA ARG A 305 10.58 18.70 7.09
C ARG A 305 11.58 17.54 7.02
N LYS A 306 11.61 16.69 8.02
CA LYS A 306 12.50 15.51 8.03
C LYS A 306 12.28 14.62 6.81
N VAL A 307 11.03 14.26 6.50
CA VAL A 307 10.72 13.45 5.31
C VAL A 307 11.09 14.20 4.03
N TRP A 308 10.84 15.50 3.99
CA TRP A 308 11.17 16.32 2.84
C TRP A 308 12.68 16.38 2.58
N GLU A 309 13.50 16.48 3.62
CA GLU A 309 14.97 16.41 3.51
C GLU A 309 15.45 15.08 2.94
N ASP A 310 14.82 13.98 3.33
CA ASP A 310 15.11 12.65 2.77
C ASP A 310 14.80 12.63 1.26
N MET A 311 13.67 13.25 0.86
CA MET A 311 13.28 13.34 -0.56
C MET A 311 14.21 14.25 -1.38
N LEU A 312 14.66 15.38 -0.81
CA LEU A 312 15.63 16.26 -1.47
C LEU A 312 16.94 15.51 -1.76
N GLN A 313 17.45 14.76 -0.78
CA GLN A 313 18.65 13.93 -0.96
C GLN A 313 18.42 12.86 -2.04
N ALA A 314 17.24 12.21 -2.06
CA ALA A 314 16.92 11.22 -3.07
C ALA A 314 16.88 11.83 -4.49
N LEU A 315 16.31 13.03 -4.66
CA LEU A 315 16.32 13.77 -5.92
C LEU A 315 17.74 14.08 -6.40
N GLU A 316 18.55 14.66 -5.52
CA GLU A 316 19.94 15.02 -5.84
C GLU A 316 20.77 13.80 -6.23
N ARG A 317 20.62 12.70 -5.49
CA ARG A 317 21.32 11.45 -5.77
C ARG A 317 20.89 10.79 -7.09
N ALA A 318 19.61 10.95 -7.46
CA ALA A 318 19.07 10.47 -8.74
C ALA A 318 19.39 11.41 -9.92
N GLY A 319 20.10 12.53 -9.69
CA GLY A 319 20.47 13.50 -10.72
C GLY A 319 19.32 14.40 -11.16
N TYR A 320 18.30 14.60 -10.32
CA TYR A 320 17.26 15.57 -10.58
C TYR A 320 17.62 16.96 -10.01
N PRO A 321 17.26 18.06 -10.70
CA PRO A 321 17.49 19.40 -10.19
C PRO A 321 16.57 19.69 -8.99
N VAL A 322 17.11 20.36 -7.98
CA VAL A 322 16.35 20.80 -6.80
C VAL A 322 16.28 22.33 -6.79
N SER A 323 15.08 22.87 -6.90
CA SER A 323 14.83 24.30 -6.92
C SER A 323 14.97 24.94 -5.51
N ALA A 324 15.23 26.24 -5.45
CA ALA A 324 15.25 27.00 -4.20
C ALA A 324 13.90 26.91 -3.46
N LYS A 325 12.77 26.89 -4.19
CA LYS A 325 11.43 26.70 -3.63
C LYS A 325 11.31 25.35 -2.90
N GLN A 326 11.79 24.26 -3.51
CA GLN A 326 11.77 22.94 -2.89
C GLN A 326 12.65 22.89 -1.63
N ARG A 327 13.82 23.53 -1.66
CA ARG A 327 14.68 23.62 -0.46
C ARG A 327 14.02 24.36 0.69
N GLY A 328 13.14 25.32 0.39
CA GLY A 328 12.41 26.12 1.38
C GLY A 328 11.14 25.48 1.95
N TYR A 329 10.69 24.31 1.47
CA TYR A 329 9.47 23.66 2.00
C TYR A 329 9.64 23.26 3.47
N PHE A 330 8.63 23.56 4.28
CA PHE A 330 8.52 23.21 5.70
C PHE A 330 9.65 23.83 6.58
N LEU A 331 10.37 24.85 6.11
CA LEU A 331 11.19 25.69 6.98
C LEU A 331 10.27 26.60 7.80
N THR A 332 10.55 26.76 9.10
CA THR A 332 9.95 27.82 9.91
C THR A 332 10.50 29.15 9.36
N ARG A 333 9.61 30.08 9.06
CA ARG A 333 10.01 31.46 8.85
C ARG A 333 10.32 32.05 10.22
N ASP A 334 11.56 32.42 10.45
CA ASP A 334 11.95 33.24 11.60
C ASP A 334 11.26 34.61 11.53
#